data_6f413a14a8250404eb9baf53184cdbd0
#
_entry.id   6f413a14a8250404eb9baf53184cdbd0
#
_cell.length_a   1.000
_cell.length_b   1.000
_cell.length_c   1.000
_cell.angle_alpha   90.00
_cell.angle_beta   90.00
_cell.angle_gamma   90.00
#
_symmetry.space_group_name_H-M   'P 1'
#
loop_
_entity.id
_entity.type
_entity.pdbx_description
1 polymer ?
#
loop_
_entity_poly.entity_id
_entity_poly.type
_entity_poly.pdbx_seq_one_letter_code
_entity_poly.pdbx_strand_id
1 'polypeptide(L)'
;MTPSKKAKGSDIKLLETFWKKIGSKVDIMDAKQHDYILAITSHIPHLIAYKIVNTTLNVKKKKEHDIIKYSAGGLRDFTRIAASNPIMWRDIFIQNKKNTSEMIDKFINNLKDLKKAIKNKDGKKLEKIFTKTKRIRQEIVKAGQDISKPDFGRK
;
A
#
# COMPACT_ATOMS: atom_id res chain seq x y z
N MET A 1 14.87 11.28 -3.11
CA MET A 1 16.21 10.84 -3.56
C MET A 1 16.96 10.25 -2.37
N THR A 2 17.77 9.22 -2.61
CA THR A 2 18.58 8.55 -1.57
C THR A 2 20.05 8.57 -1.95
N PRO A 3 20.72 9.75 -1.87
CA PRO A 3 22.09 9.87 -2.30
C PRO A 3 23.03 9.00 -1.45
N SER A 4 24.02 8.40 -2.09
CA SER A 4 25.06 7.65 -1.38
C SER A 4 25.95 8.61 -0.56
N LYS A 5 26.64 8.08 0.46
CA LYS A 5 27.59 8.88 1.26
C LYS A 5 28.76 9.48 0.43
N LYS A 6 28.99 8.96 -0.77
CA LYS A 6 30.03 9.43 -1.69
C LYS A 6 29.51 10.46 -2.71
N ALA A 7 28.20 10.73 -2.75
CA ALA A 7 27.63 11.68 -3.68
C ALA A 7 28.05 13.11 -3.32
N LYS A 8 28.48 13.86 -4.32
CA LYS A 8 28.86 15.27 -4.14
C LYS A 8 27.61 16.12 -3.96
N GLY A 9 27.63 17.08 -3.05
CA GLY A 9 26.51 17.99 -2.80
C GLY A 9 26.07 18.77 -4.04
N SER A 10 27.02 19.12 -4.92
CA SER A 10 26.73 19.75 -6.21
C SER A 10 25.85 18.90 -7.11
N ASP A 11 26.13 17.59 -7.18
CA ASP A 11 25.39 16.66 -8.05
C ASP A 11 23.98 16.42 -7.50
N ILE A 12 23.85 16.33 -6.19
CA ILE A 12 22.55 16.22 -5.50
C ILE A 12 21.70 17.45 -5.82
N LYS A 13 22.28 18.66 -5.69
CA LYS A 13 21.57 19.92 -5.97
C LYS A 13 21.20 20.06 -7.44
N LEU A 14 22.05 19.60 -8.35
CA LEU A 14 21.76 19.59 -9.79
C LEU A 14 20.53 18.71 -10.09
N LEU A 15 20.53 17.48 -9.59
CA LEU A 15 19.40 16.55 -9.77
C LEU A 15 18.13 17.06 -9.09
N GLU A 16 18.22 17.61 -7.89
CA GLU A 16 17.09 18.23 -7.21
C GLU A 16 16.47 19.34 -8.04
N THR A 17 17.33 20.23 -8.57
CA THR A 17 16.90 21.35 -9.42
C THR A 17 16.25 20.85 -10.71
N PHE A 18 16.82 19.84 -11.34
CA PHE A 18 16.25 19.20 -12.54
C PHE A 18 14.83 18.68 -12.28
N TRP A 19 14.66 17.86 -11.26
CA TRP A 19 13.35 17.28 -10.93
C TRP A 19 12.32 18.32 -10.54
N LYS A 20 12.72 19.37 -9.80
CA LYS A 20 11.81 20.49 -9.45
C LYS A 20 11.38 21.26 -10.68
N LYS A 21 12.27 21.49 -11.65
CA LYS A 21 11.94 22.21 -12.90
C LYS A 21 10.90 21.48 -13.75
N ILE A 22 10.83 20.15 -13.70
CA ILE A 22 9.80 19.36 -14.39
C ILE A 22 8.57 19.08 -13.51
N GLY A 23 8.41 19.81 -12.40
CA GLY A 23 7.21 19.80 -11.57
C GLY A 23 7.19 18.76 -10.46
N SER A 24 8.28 18.04 -10.19
CA SER A 24 8.34 17.05 -9.11
C SER A 24 8.57 17.71 -7.75
N LYS A 25 7.91 17.17 -6.71
CA LYS A 25 8.30 17.40 -5.31
C LYS A 25 9.48 16.49 -4.99
N VAL A 26 10.55 17.05 -4.47
CA VAL A 26 11.79 16.30 -4.21
C VAL A 26 12.06 16.27 -2.71
N ASP A 27 12.10 15.07 -2.15
CA ASP A 27 12.56 14.80 -0.79
C ASP A 27 13.91 14.08 -0.82
N ILE A 28 14.78 14.42 0.11
CA ILE A 28 16.09 13.79 0.29
C ILE A 28 16.10 13.09 1.64
N MET A 29 16.36 11.79 1.62
CA MET A 29 16.43 10.97 2.83
C MET A 29 17.49 9.87 2.69
N ASP A 30 17.85 9.23 3.79
CA ASP A 30 18.74 8.08 3.70
C ASP A 30 18.00 6.83 3.16
N ALA A 31 18.77 5.89 2.58
CA ALA A 31 18.21 4.70 1.94
C ALA A 31 17.44 3.80 2.92
N LYS A 32 17.87 3.70 4.18
CA LYS A 32 17.19 2.86 5.19
C LYS A 32 15.83 3.45 5.55
N GLN A 33 15.76 4.77 5.71
CA GLN A 33 14.50 5.48 5.96
C GLN A 33 13.54 5.32 4.77
N HIS A 34 14.03 5.49 3.54
CA HIS A 34 13.26 5.25 2.32
C HIS A 34 12.67 3.85 2.29
N ASP A 35 13.50 2.82 2.48
CA ASP A 35 13.09 1.43 2.40
C ASP A 35 12.06 1.07 3.49
N TYR A 36 12.21 1.63 4.69
CA TYR A 36 11.24 1.45 5.77
C TYR A 36 9.89 2.11 5.45
N ILE A 37 9.88 3.35 4.97
CA ILE A 37 8.67 4.07 4.59
C ILE A 37 7.95 3.34 3.45
N LEU A 38 8.68 2.96 2.41
CA LEU A 38 8.08 2.29 1.25
C LEU A 38 7.59 0.88 1.56
N ALA A 39 8.15 0.21 2.56
CA ALA A 39 7.62 -1.09 2.98
C ALA A 39 6.14 -0.99 3.37
N ILE A 40 5.71 0.06 4.07
CA ILE A 40 4.31 0.23 4.49
C ILE A 40 3.47 0.99 3.47
N THR A 41 4.03 2.02 2.82
CA THR A 41 3.24 2.91 1.96
C THR A 41 3.09 2.42 0.52
N SER A 42 3.95 1.51 0.08
CA SER A 42 3.99 0.98 -1.28
C SER A 42 3.97 -0.56 -1.34
N HIS A 43 4.91 -1.22 -0.65
CA HIS A 43 5.10 -2.67 -0.81
C HIS A 43 3.93 -3.47 -0.24
N ILE A 44 3.49 -3.19 0.98
CA ILE A 44 2.35 -3.87 1.59
C ILE A 44 1.05 -3.69 0.79
N PRO A 45 0.65 -2.49 0.34
CA PRO A 45 -0.52 -2.33 -0.53
C PRO A 45 -0.49 -3.24 -1.76
N HIS A 46 0.63 -3.31 -2.48
CA HIS A 46 0.74 -4.18 -3.66
C HIS A 46 0.67 -5.66 -3.30
N LEU A 47 1.38 -6.08 -2.24
CA LEU A 47 1.32 -7.46 -1.76
C LEU A 47 -0.12 -7.87 -1.41
N ILE A 48 -0.86 -7.01 -0.69
CA ILE A 48 -2.25 -7.28 -0.32
C ILE A 48 -3.13 -7.36 -1.57
N ALA A 49 -2.94 -6.47 -2.55
CA ALA A 49 -3.69 -6.50 -3.80
C ALA A 49 -3.47 -7.82 -4.56
N TYR A 50 -2.22 -8.27 -4.72
CA TYR A 50 -1.92 -9.59 -5.29
C TYR A 50 -2.57 -10.74 -4.50
N LYS A 51 -2.54 -10.67 -3.16
CA LYS A 51 -3.07 -11.74 -2.31
C LYS A 51 -4.60 -11.78 -2.29
N ILE A 52 -5.29 -10.65 -2.36
CA ILE A 52 -6.75 -10.63 -2.49
C ILE A 52 -7.18 -11.25 -3.81
N VAL A 53 -6.57 -10.89 -4.93
CA VAL A 53 -6.85 -11.51 -6.23
C VAL A 53 -6.62 -13.02 -6.19
N ASN A 54 -5.51 -13.48 -5.62
CA ASN A 54 -5.24 -14.90 -5.44
C ASN A 54 -6.29 -15.58 -4.56
N THR A 55 -6.75 -14.92 -3.51
CA THR A 55 -7.80 -15.46 -2.62
C THR A 55 -9.12 -15.66 -3.35
N THR A 56 -9.51 -14.71 -4.22
CA THR A 56 -10.72 -14.88 -5.04
C THR A 56 -10.64 -16.09 -5.96
N LEU A 57 -9.47 -16.35 -6.57
CA LEU A 57 -9.24 -17.53 -7.41
C LEU A 57 -9.34 -18.84 -6.61
N ASN A 58 -8.80 -18.87 -5.37
CA ASN A 58 -8.87 -20.06 -4.53
C ASN A 58 -10.29 -20.37 -4.05
N VAL A 59 -11.12 -19.36 -3.84
CA VAL A 59 -12.54 -19.52 -3.50
C VAL A 59 -13.35 -19.98 -4.72
N LYS A 60 -13.04 -19.47 -5.92
CA LYS A 60 -13.69 -19.89 -7.17
C LYS A 60 -13.55 -21.39 -7.44
N LYS A 61 -12.38 -21.98 -7.14
CA LYS A 61 -12.13 -23.42 -7.30
C LYS A 61 -13.02 -24.31 -6.42
N LYS A 62 -13.59 -23.76 -5.34
CA LYS A 62 -14.41 -24.50 -4.36
C LYS A 62 -15.92 -24.34 -4.55
N LYS A 63 -16.36 -23.36 -5.35
CA LYS A 63 -17.78 -23.03 -5.56
C LYS A 63 -18.01 -22.70 -7.02
N GLU A 64 -19.11 -23.21 -7.59
CA GLU A 64 -19.51 -23.02 -9.00
C GLU A 64 -19.88 -21.59 -9.39
N HIS A 65 -19.84 -20.63 -8.43
CA HIS A 65 -20.22 -19.25 -8.70
C HIS A 65 -19.08 -18.44 -9.30
N ASP A 66 -19.40 -17.66 -10.32
CA ASP A 66 -18.45 -16.74 -10.96
C ASP A 66 -18.25 -15.48 -10.08
N ILE A 67 -17.38 -15.60 -9.09
CA ILE A 67 -17.07 -14.51 -8.12
C ILE A 67 -16.59 -13.26 -8.86
N ILE A 68 -15.90 -13.42 -9.99
CA ILE A 68 -15.37 -12.30 -10.78
C ILE A 68 -16.50 -11.45 -11.33
N LYS A 69 -17.58 -12.09 -11.79
CA LYS A 69 -18.78 -11.41 -12.32
C LYS A 69 -19.42 -10.45 -11.31
N TYR A 70 -19.30 -10.76 -10.04
CA TYR A 70 -19.87 -9.95 -8.94
C TYR A 70 -18.88 -8.96 -8.34
N SER A 71 -17.74 -8.70 -9.00
CA SER A 71 -16.76 -7.72 -8.54
C SER A 71 -17.33 -6.31 -8.62
N ALA A 72 -17.57 -5.70 -7.48
CA ALA A 72 -17.98 -4.30 -7.35
C ALA A 72 -16.79 -3.34 -7.37
N GLY A 73 -17.05 -2.03 -7.42
CA GLY A 73 -16.04 -0.98 -7.49
C GLY A 73 -14.92 -1.12 -6.45
N GLY A 74 -15.24 -1.44 -5.20
CA GLY A 74 -14.24 -1.59 -4.13
C GLY A 74 -13.20 -2.67 -4.41
N LEU A 75 -13.59 -3.85 -4.90
CA LEU A 75 -12.62 -4.89 -5.28
C LEU A 75 -11.79 -4.45 -6.49
N ARG A 76 -12.44 -3.88 -7.51
CA ARG A 76 -11.78 -3.42 -8.75
C ARG A 76 -10.74 -2.35 -8.48
N ASP A 77 -11.10 -1.32 -7.73
CA ASP A 77 -10.20 -0.20 -7.43
C ASP A 77 -9.03 -0.65 -6.56
N PHE A 78 -9.30 -1.46 -5.54
CA PHE A 78 -8.25 -1.97 -4.66
C PHE A 78 -7.29 -2.92 -5.36
N THR A 79 -7.78 -3.76 -6.28
CA THR A 79 -6.95 -4.75 -6.98
C THR A 79 -6.30 -4.23 -8.25
N ARG A 80 -6.59 -2.99 -8.67
CA ARG A 80 -6.00 -2.38 -9.88
C ARG A 80 -4.49 -2.46 -9.90
N ILE A 81 -3.84 -2.25 -8.76
CA ILE A 81 -2.38 -2.29 -8.64
C ILE A 81 -1.80 -3.70 -8.74
N ALA A 82 -2.60 -4.76 -8.63
CA ALA A 82 -2.16 -6.14 -8.84
C ALA A 82 -1.89 -6.47 -10.32
N ALA A 83 -2.22 -5.57 -11.25
CA ALA A 83 -1.86 -5.68 -12.67
C ALA A 83 -0.42 -5.22 -12.97
N SER A 84 0.34 -4.83 -11.95
CA SER A 84 1.73 -4.38 -12.08
C SER A 84 2.67 -5.53 -12.49
N ASN A 85 3.83 -5.17 -13.06
CA ASN A 85 4.82 -6.13 -13.53
C ASN A 85 5.30 -7.07 -12.40
N PRO A 86 5.14 -8.40 -12.52
CA PRO A 86 5.45 -9.35 -11.46
C PRO A 86 6.96 -9.49 -11.20
N ILE A 87 7.81 -9.31 -12.22
CA ILE A 87 9.27 -9.38 -12.07
C ILE A 87 9.76 -8.21 -11.25
N MET A 88 9.30 -7.00 -11.56
CA MET A 88 9.63 -5.79 -10.81
C MET A 88 9.26 -5.93 -9.33
N TRP A 89 8.04 -6.40 -9.02
CA TRP A 89 7.59 -6.55 -7.65
C TRP A 89 8.31 -7.68 -6.90
N ARG A 90 8.64 -8.78 -7.60
CA ARG A 90 9.51 -9.82 -7.05
C ARG A 90 10.82 -9.23 -6.54
N ASP A 91 11.48 -8.43 -7.38
CA ASP A 91 12.80 -7.87 -7.07
C ASP A 91 12.70 -6.82 -5.95
N ILE A 92 11.67 -5.98 -5.95
CA ILE A 92 11.40 -5.02 -4.86
C ILE A 92 11.24 -5.76 -3.52
N PHE A 93 10.41 -6.82 -3.46
CA PHE A 93 10.20 -7.56 -2.22
C PHE A 93 11.46 -8.26 -1.72
N ILE A 94 12.26 -8.83 -2.63
CA ILE A 94 13.52 -9.51 -2.28
C ILE A 94 14.55 -8.49 -1.77
N GLN A 95 14.70 -7.35 -2.44
CA GLN A 95 15.67 -6.34 -2.06
C GLN A 95 15.34 -5.68 -0.72
N ASN A 96 14.07 -5.39 -0.46
CA ASN A 96 13.62 -4.84 0.82
C ASN A 96 13.05 -5.90 1.76
N LYS A 97 13.60 -7.12 1.73
CA LYS A 97 13.04 -8.30 2.44
C LYS A 97 12.83 -8.07 3.93
N LYS A 98 13.78 -7.42 4.62
CA LYS A 98 13.71 -7.20 6.07
C LYS A 98 12.50 -6.36 6.46
N ASN A 99 12.39 -5.16 5.92
CA ASN A 99 11.29 -4.25 6.23
C ASN A 99 9.94 -4.80 5.73
N THR A 100 9.92 -5.41 4.55
CA THR A 100 8.71 -6.01 3.99
C THR A 100 8.20 -7.15 4.88
N SER A 101 9.08 -8.07 5.34
CA SER A 101 8.68 -9.16 6.23
C SER A 101 8.14 -8.63 7.56
N GLU A 102 8.82 -7.64 8.16
CA GLU A 102 8.36 -7.02 9.41
C GLU A 102 6.96 -6.39 9.26
N MET A 103 6.71 -5.70 8.15
CA MET A 103 5.39 -5.08 7.90
C MET A 103 4.31 -6.13 7.61
N ILE A 104 4.67 -7.25 6.95
CA ILE A 104 3.76 -8.39 6.77
C ILE A 104 3.33 -8.96 8.12
N ASP A 105 4.27 -9.18 9.04
CA ASP A 105 3.98 -9.71 10.38
C ASP A 105 3.05 -8.77 11.16
N LYS A 106 3.31 -7.47 11.13
CA LYS A 106 2.42 -6.45 11.73
C LYS A 106 1.02 -6.50 11.11
N PHE A 107 0.91 -6.61 9.80
CA PHE A 107 -0.36 -6.70 9.10
C PHE A 107 -1.13 -7.98 9.45
N ILE A 108 -0.45 -9.13 9.50
CA ILE A 108 -1.04 -10.41 9.92
C ILE A 108 -1.60 -10.30 11.34
N ASN A 109 -0.85 -9.71 12.27
CA ASN A 109 -1.30 -9.55 13.65
C ASN A 109 -2.53 -8.63 13.74
N ASN A 110 -2.55 -7.53 13.01
CA ASN A 110 -3.73 -6.67 12.92
C ASN A 110 -4.95 -7.41 12.35
N LEU A 111 -4.77 -8.27 11.34
CA LEU A 111 -5.84 -9.10 10.79
C LEU A 111 -6.34 -10.15 11.79
N LYS A 112 -5.44 -10.77 12.58
CA LYS A 112 -5.84 -11.72 13.64
C LYS A 112 -6.69 -11.04 14.69
N ASP A 113 -6.33 -9.83 15.11
CA ASP A 113 -7.09 -9.05 16.08
C ASP A 113 -8.48 -8.65 15.55
N LEU A 114 -8.53 -8.23 14.30
CA LEU A 114 -9.79 -7.92 13.62
C LEU A 114 -10.68 -9.16 13.50
N LYS A 115 -10.11 -10.30 13.05
CA LYS A 115 -10.81 -11.59 12.97
C LYS A 115 -11.38 -12.01 14.32
N LYS A 116 -10.61 -11.83 15.42
CA LYS A 116 -11.09 -12.12 16.78
C LYS A 116 -12.30 -11.26 17.18
N ALA A 117 -12.22 -9.94 16.88
CA ALA A 117 -13.34 -9.05 17.16
C ALA A 117 -14.60 -9.41 16.36
N ILE A 118 -14.46 -9.77 15.08
CA ILE A 118 -15.57 -10.25 14.23
C ILE A 118 -16.17 -11.54 14.78
N LYS A 119 -15.33 -12.54 15.12
CA LYS A 119 -15.77 -13.82 15.66
C LYS A 119 -16.57 -13.66 16.96
N ASN A 120 -16.13 -12.74 17.80
CA ASN A 120 -16.75 -12.45 19.10
C ASN A 120 -17.93 -11.46 18.99
N LYS A 121 -18.29 -11.00 17.77
CA LYS A 121 -19.34 -10.01 17.53
C LYS A 121 -19.13 -8.71 18.33
N ASP A 122 -17.85 -8.34 18.58
CA ASP A 122 -17.47 -7.14 19.33
C ASP A 122 -17.62 -5.88 18.47
N GLY A 123 -18.86 -5.43 18.32
CA GLY A 123 -19.18 -4.24 17.52
C GLY A 123 -18.51 -2.97 18.00
N LYS A 124 -18.38 -2.79 19.33
CA LYS A 124 -17.72 -1.59 19.91
C LYS A 124 -16.24 -1.52 19.54
N LYS A 125 -15.54 -2.67 19.61
CA LYS A 125 -14.13 -2.74 19.22
C LYS A 125 -13.95 -2.48 17.71
N LEU A 126 -14.80 -3.06 16.87
CA LEU A 126 -14.78 -2.84 15.42
C LEU A 126 -14.99 -1.37 15.08
N GLU A 127 -16.01 -0.74 15.64
CA GLU A 127 -16.29 0.69 15.45
C GLU A 127 -15.12 1.57 15.87
N LYS A 128 -14.51 1.30 17.03
CA LYS A 128 -13.32 2.03 17.51
C LYS A 128 -12.15 1.94 16.52
N ILE A 129 -11.87 0.73 16.00
CA ILE A 129 -10.81 0.50 15.02
C ILE A 129 -11.09 1.30 13.74
N PHE A 130 -12.30 1.19 13.19
CA PHE A 130 -12.65 1.84 11.94
C PHE A 130 -12.72 3.36 12.07
N THR A 131 -13.21 3.88 13.18
CA THR A 131 -13.22 5.33 13.45
C THR A 131 -11.80 5.89 13.51
N LYS A 132 -10.88 5.20 14.19
CA LYS A 132 -9.47 5.59 14.22
C LYS A 132 -8.87 5.60 12.81
N THR A 133 -9.10 4.55 12.03
CA THR A 133 -8.60 4.42 10.66
C THR A 133 -9.16 5.52 9.74
N LYS A 134 -10.44 5.84 9.88
CA LYS A 134 -11.08 6.95 9.14
C LYS A 134 -10.39 8.28 9.41
N ARG A 135 -10.02 8.58 10.65
CA ARG A 135 -9.27 9.81 11.00
C ARG A 135 -7.91 9.86 10.30
N ILE A 136 -7.14 8.77 10.35
CA ILE A 136 -5.84 8.68 9.66
C ILE A 136 -6.00 8.89 8.15
N ARG A 137 -7.05 8.32 7.54
CA ARG A 137 -7.35 8.54 6.12
C ARG A 137 -7.62 10.03 5.82
N GLN A 138 -8.30 10.73 6.71
CA GLN A 138 -8.52 12.17 6.56
C GLN A 138 -7.22 12.98 6.62
N GLU A 139 -6.25 12.56 7.43
CA GLU A 139 -4.91 13.17 7.48
C GLU A 139 -4.15 12.97 6.17
N ILE A 140 -4.24 11.78 5.55
CA ILE A 140 -3.66 11.52 4.22
C ILE A 140 -4.23 12.48 3.17
N VAL A 141 -5.54 12.70 3.18
CA VAL A 141 -6.19 13.67 2.27
C VAL A 141 -5.72 15.09 2.54
N LYS A 142 -5.66 15.51 3.81
CA LYS A 142 -5.17 16.85 4.21
C LYS A 142 -3.72 17.09 3.79
N ALA A 143 -2.90 16.04 3.79
CA ALA A 143 -1.52 16.10 3.30
C ALA A 143 -1.41 16.22 1.76
N GLY A 144 -2.53 16.30 1.05
CA GLY A 144 -2.55 16.44 -0.41
C GLY A 144 -2.15 15.17 -1.17
N GLN A 145 -2.20 14.01 -0.50
CA GLN A 145 -1.84 12.74 -1.12
C GLN A 145 -3.02 12.08 -1.87
N ASP A 146 -4.23 12.60 -1.68
CA ASP A 146 -5.45 12.13 -2.35
C ASP A 146 -6.58 13.15 -2.23
N ILE A 147 -7.69 12.91 -2.96
CA ILE A 147 -8.89 13.72 -2.90
C ILE A 147 -9.87 13.19 -1.85
N SER A 148 -10.73 14.08 -1.31
CA SER A 148 -11.70 13.73 -0.27
C SER A 148 -12.91 12.94 -0.78
N LYS A 149 -13.22 13.01 -2.07
CA LYS A 149 -14.36 12.32 -2.68
C LYS A 149 -14.01 10.89 -3.06
N PRO A 150 -14.91 9.92 -2.81
CA PRO A 150 -14.73 8.58 -3.37
C PRO A 150 -14.80 8.66 -4.89
N ASP A 151 -13.75 8.15 -5.54
CA ASP A 151 -13.65 8.13 -7.00
C ASP A 151 -14.03 6.72 -7.50
N PHE A 152 -15.32 6.40 -7.39
CA PHE A 152 -15.88 5.10 -7.79
C PHE A 152 -16.08 4.95 -9.31
N GLY A 153 -15.68 5.91 -10.08
CA GLY A 153 -15.93 5.92 -11.51
C GLY A 153 -14.97 6.80 -12.27
N ARG A 154 -13.68 6.53 -12.12
CA ARG A 154 -12.69 7.18 -13.00
C ARG A 154 -13.05 6.90 -14.44
N LYS A 155 -13.35 7.99 -15.17
CA LYS A 155 -13.55 7.96 -16.62
C LYS A 155 -12.28 7.49 -17.30
#